data_c9a9a0f8ef2c335e56e1bf903f33b774
#
_entry.id   c9a9a0f8ef2c335e56e1bf903f33b774
#
_cell.length_a   1.000
_cell.length_b   1.000
_cell.length_c   1.000
_cell.angle_alpha   90.00
_cell.angle_beta   90.00
_cell.angle_gamma   90.00
#
_symmetry.space_group_name_H-M   'P 1'
#
loop_
_entity.id
_entity.type
_entity.pdbx_description
1 polymer ?
#
loop_
_entity_poly.entity_id
_entity_poly.type
_entity_poly.pdbx_seq_one_letter_code
_entity_poly.pdbx_strand_id
1 'polypeptide(L)'
;MFKILVVEDDRDLNKSVCSYLNRFGYNAHGVLNAADAFESIYGNKYDLIISDIMMPGTDGIELAKTIRSLDSEIPILFMTARDDFATKR
;
A
#
# COMPACT_ATOMS: atom_id res chain seq x y z
N MET A 1 2.53 17.22 6.74
CA MET A 1 2.42 15.92 7.40
C MET A 1 2.77 14.82 6.42
N PHE A 2 3.50 13.84 6.88
CA PHE A 2 3.94 12.73 6.03
C PHE A 2 2.77 11.81 5.72
N LYS A 3 2.39 11.71 4.45
CA LYS A 3 1.22 10.94 4.02
C LYS A 3 1.62 9.60 3.44
N ILE A 4 0.98 8.55 3.93
CA ILE A 4 1.27 7.18 3.52
C ILE A 4 0.00 6.53 2.98
N LEU A 5 0.09 5.94 1.79
CA LEU A 5 -1.00 5.14 1.24
C LEU A 5 -0.70 3.67 1.50
N VAL A 6 -1.65 2.97 2.10
CA VAL A 6 -1.52 1.54 2.41
C VAL A 6 -2.46 0.76 1.52
N VAL A 7 -1.92 -0.08 0.65
CA VAL A 7 -2.69 -0.90 -0.28
C VAL A 7 -2.63 -2.34 0.20
N GLU A 8 -3.71 -2.82 0.77
CA GLU A 8 -3.79 -4.15 1.36
C GLU A 8 -5.23 -4.65 1.32
N ASP A 9 -5.47 -5.82 0.74
CA ASP A 9 -6.82 -6.33 0.58
C ASP A 9 -7.40 -6.96 1.85
N ASP A 10 -6.57 -7.32 2.80
CA ASP A 10 -7.04 -7.81 4.10
C ASP A 10 -7.46 -6.61 4.94
N ARG A 11 -8.76 -6.50 5.21
CA ARG A 11 -9.31 -5.33 5.91
C ARG A 11 -8.73 -5.16 7.29
N ASP A 12 -8.57 -6.25 8.03
CA ASP A 12 -8.06 -6.17 9.40
C ASP A 12 -6.60 -5.75 9.42
N LEU A 13 -5.82 -6.33 8.54
CA LEU A 13 -4.41 -5.97 8.45
C LEU A 13 -4.25 -4.52 8.00
N ASN A 14 -5.02 -4.12 7.00
CA ASN A 14 -5.00 -2.74 6.52
C ASN A 14 -5.29 -1.77 7.66
N LYS A 15 -6.34 -2.04 8.40
CA LYS A 15 -6.73 -1.19 9.52
C LYS A 15 -5.66 -1.15 10.60
N SER A 16 -5.06 -2.30 10.90
CA SER A 16 -4.00 -2.38 11.91
C SER A 16 -2.77 -1.59 11.50
N VAL A 17 -2.37 -1.71 10.26
CA VAL A 17 -1.20 -0.99 9.74
C VAL A 17 -1.45 0.51 9.78
N CYS A 18 -2.60 0.95 9.31
CA CYS A 18 -2.94 2.37 9.31
C CYS A 18 -3.00 2.93 10.74
N SER A 19 -3.61 2.19 11.65
CA SER A 19 -3.70 2.63 13.04
C SER A 19 -2.32 2.77 13.66
N TYR A 20 -1.45 1.81 13.39
CA TYR A 20 -0.10 1.81 13.89
C TYR A 20 0.66 3.06 13.39
N LEU A 21 0.59 3.30 12.08
CA LEU A 21 1.28 4.43 11.48
C LEU A 21 0.74 5.76 12.01
N ASN A 22 -0.58 5.86 12.17
CA ASN A 22 -1.18 7.09 12.68
C ASN A 22 -0.75 7.37 14.12
N ARG A 23 -0.52 6.32 14.90
CA ARG A 23 -0.04 6.49 16.29
C ARG A 23 1.34 7.10 16.33
N PHE A 24 2.14 6.93 15.29
CA PHE A 24 3.47 7.52 15.23
C PHE A 24 3.50 8.89 14.54
N GLY A 25 2.33 9.45 14.28
CA GLY A 25 2.26 10.81 13.76
C GLY A 25 2.18 10.91 12.24
N TYR A 26 2.12 9.78 11.54
CA TYR A 26 1.93 9.80 10.09
C TYR A 26 0.46 9.93 9.75
N ASN A 27 0.17 10.32 8.53
CA ASN A 27 -1.19 10.35 8.03
C ASN A 27 -1.38 9.18 7.05
N ALA A 28 -1.85 8.05 7.58
CA ALA A 28 -1.99 6.84 6.79
C ALA A 28 -3.42 6.68 6.29
N HIS A 29 -3.55 6.41 4.99
CA HIS A 29 -4.82 6.16 4.34
C HIS A 29 -4.80 4.78 3.72
N GLY A 30 -5.79 3.95 4.04
CA GLY A 30 -5.84 2.58 3.57
C GLY A 30 -6.82 2.40 2.43
N VAL A 31 -6.40 1.64 1.41
CA VAL A 31 -7.28 1.21 0.33
C VAL A 31 -7.14 -0.29 0.17
N LEU A 32 -8.15 -0.93 -0.39
CA LEU A 32 -8.23 -2.40 -0.39
C LEU A 32 -7.88 -3.04 -1.73
N ASN A 33 -7.70 -2.23 -2.76
CA ASN A 33 -7.42 -2.77 -4.10
C ASN A 33 -6.71 -1.73 -4.95
N ALA A 34 -6.23 -2.16 -6.11
CA ALA A 34 -5.45 -1.31 -7.01
C ALA A 34 -6.28 -0.16 -7.58
N ALA A 35 -7.54 -0.42 -7.91
CA ALA A 35 -8.39 0.62 -8.48
C ALA A 35 -8.55 1.80 -7.52
N ASP A 36 -8.82 1.49 -6.25
CA ASP A 36 -8.95 2.51 -5.23
C ASP A 36 -7.61 3.23 -4.99
N ALA A 37 -6.50 2.49 -5.09
CA ALA A 37 -5.18 3.08 -4.95
C ALA A 37 -4.92 4.12 -6.04
N PHE A 38 -5.21 3.79 -7.28
CA PHE A 38 -5.01 4.72 -8.39
C PHE A 38 -5.89 5.96 -8.24
N GLU A 39 -7.15 5.77 -7.86
CA GLU A 39 -8.06 6.88 -7.65
C GLU A 39 -7.55 7.80 -6.54
N SER A 40 -7.04 7.21 -5.47
CA SER A 40 -6.52 7.97 -4.35
C SER A 40 -5.29 8.78 -4.75
N ILE A 41 -4.40 8.21 -5.55
CA ILE A 41 -3.18 8.88 -6.00
C ILE A 41 -3.51 10.06 -6.90
N TYR A 42 -4.54 9.95 -7.72
CA TYR A 42 -4.95 11.07 -8.56
C TYR A 42 -5.38 12.28 -7.75
N GLY A 43 -6.06 12.05 -6.65
CA GLY A 43 -6.60 13.16 -5.86
C GLY A 43 -5.71 13.65 -4.74
N ASN A 44 -4.65 12.92 -4.44
CA ASN A 44 -3.81 13.22 -3.27
C ASN A 44 -2.35 12.98 -3.57
N LYS A 45 -1.50 13.68 -2.85
CA LYS A 45 -0.07 13.47 -2.95
C LYS A 45 0.40 12.69 -1.75
N TYR A 46 1.07 11.58 -2.00
CA TYR A 46 1.60 10.73 -0.93
C TYR A 46 3.12 10.77 -0.90
N ASP A 47 3.67 10.60 0.30
CA ASP A 47 5.11 10.58 0.50
C ASP A 47 5.68 9.17 0.46
N LEU A 48 4.82 8.18 0.67
CA LEU A 48 5.21 6.78 0.66
C LEU A 48 4.00 5.92 0.35
N ILE A 49 4.22 4.84 -0.39
CA ILE A 49 3.18 3.83 -0.62
C ILE A 49 3.67 2.52 -0.05
N ILE A 50 2.84 1.88 0.79
CA ILE A 50 3.09 0.54 1.30
C ILE A 50 2.08 -0.36 0.63
N SER A 51 2.55 -1.36 -0.09
CA SER A 51 1.67 -2.24 -0.87
C SER A 51 1.96 -3.70 -0.59
N ASP A 52 0.91 -4.49 -0.45
CA ASP A 52 1.04 -5.94 -0.43
C ASP A 52 1.46 -6.38 -1.83
N ILE A 53 2.43 -7.28 -1.89
CA ILE A 53 2.93 -7.77 -3.16
C ILE A 53 1.96 -8.77 -3.81
N MET A 54 1.15 -9.43 -3.00
CA MET A 54 0.20 -10.45 -3.47
C MET A 54 -1.23 -10.04 -3.15
N MET A 55 -1.96 -9.58 -4.16
CA MET A 55 -3.37 -9.23 -4.01
C MET A 55 -4.18 -9.91 -5.09
N PRO A 56 -5.41 -10.37 -4.77
CA PRO A 56 -6.27 -10.96 -5.78
C PRO A 56 -6.53 -9.98 -6.94
N GLY A 57 -6.39 -10.47 -8.14
CA GLY A 57 -6.68 -9.68 -9.34
C GLY A 57 -5.65 -8.65 -9.71
N THR A 58 -4.65 -8.43 -8.87
CA THR A 58 -3.60 -7.46 -9.17
C THR A 58 -2.29 -7.91 -8.55
N ASP A 59 -1.26 -7.92 -9.37
CA ASP A 59 0.10 -8.17 -8.94
C ASP A 59 0.67 -6.87 -8.36
N GLY A 60 1.28 -6.93 -7.18
CA GLY A 60 1.92 -5.77 -6.58
C GLY A 60 2.98 -5.14 -7.46
N ILE A 61 3.68 -5.95 -8.27
CA ILE A 61 4.68 -5.43 -9.21
C ILE A 61 4.00 -4.60 -10.30
N GLU A 62 2.86 -5.07 -10.82
CA GLU A 62 2.11 -4.33 -11.82
C GLU A 62 1.60 -3.01 -11.25
N LEU A 63 1.13 -3.04 -10.01
CA LEU A 63 0.70 -1.84 -9.32
C LEU A 63 1.85 -0.83 -9.23
N ALA A 64 3.02 -1.30 -8.84
CA ALA A 64 4.20 -0.45 -8.70
C ALA A 64 4.57 0.19 -10.03
N LYS A 65 4.54 -0.57 -11.12
CA LYS A 65 4.85 -0.04 -12.44
C LYS A 65 3.90 1.07 -12.85
N THR A 66 2.62 0.88 -12.58
CA THR A 66 1.62 1.89 -12.91
C THR A 66 1.81 3.14 -12.08
N ILE A 67 2.10 2.97 -10.79
CA ILE A 67 2.35 4.11 -9.92
C ILE A 67 3.58 4.89 -10.39
N ARG A 68 4.63 4.18 -10.81
CA ARG A 68 5.84 4.82 -11.33
C ARG A 68 5.56 5.65 -12.57
N SER A 69 4.59 5.24 -13.38
CA SER A 69 4.24 6.02 -14.57
C SER A 69 3.49 7.31 -14.20
N LEU A 70 2.83 7.32 -13.04
CA LEU A 70 2.10 8.49 -12.56
C LEU A 70 2.98 9.42 -11.73
N ASP A 71 3.88 8.84 -10.94
CA ASP A 71 4.80 9.59 -10.09
C ASP A 71 6.08 8.78 -9.96
N SER A 72 7.11 9.18 -10.68
CA SER A 72 8.35 8.41 -10.76
C SER A 72 9.21 8.49 -9.49
N GLU A 73 8.89 9.41 -8.59
CA GLU A 73 9.75 9.65 -7.44
C GLU A 73 9.21 9.12 -6.12
N ILE A 74 7.95 8.71 -6.08
CA ILE A 74 7.37 8.25 -4.82
C ILE A 74 7.97 6.90 -4.41
N PRO A 75 8.45 6.76 -3.16
CA PRO A 75 8.95 5.45 -2.70
C PRO A 75 7.81 4.46 -2.52
N ILE A 76 8.07 3.23 -2.88
CA ILE A 76 7.11 2.14 -2.72
C ILE A 76 7.77 1.04 -1.89
N LEU A 77 7.14 0.71 -0.78
CA LEU A 77 7.61 -0.35 0.11
C LEU A 77 6.65 -1.52 0.00
N PHE A 78 7.18 -2.71 -0.28
CA PHE A 78 6.35 -3.90 -0.39
C PHE A 78 6.28 -4.66 0.92
N MET A 79 5.09 -5.13 1.25
CA MET A 79 4.91 -6.02 2.38
C MET A 79 4.99 -7.46 1.89
N THR A 80 5.66 -8.32 2.66
CA THR A 80 5.72 -9.74 2.35
C THR A 80 4.38 -10.37 2.67
N ALA A 81 3.94 -11.29 1.81
CA ALA A 81 2.71 -12.02 2.08
C ALA A 81 2.88 -12.89 3.33
N ARG A 82 1.85 -12.93 4.15
CA ARG A 82 1.88 -13.75 5.36
C ARG A 82 2.08 -15.23 5.04
N ASP A 83 1.51 -15.66 3.94
CA ASP A 83 1.61 -17.05 3.52
C ASP A 83 3.03 -17.44 3.20
N ASP A 84 3.78 -16.54 2.59
CA ASP A 84 5.19 -16.78 2.30
C ASP A 84 5.97 -17.01 3.58
N PHE A 85 5.70 -16.18 4.57
CA PHE A 85 6.35 -16.29 5.85
C PHE A 85 6.01 -17.61 6.53
N ALA A 86 4.75 -17.98 6.52
CA ALA A 86 4.29 -19.22 7.12
C ALA A 86 4.85 -20.43 6.39
N THR A 87 4.93 -20.35 5.07
CA THR A 87 5.41 -21.46 4.25
C THR A 87 6.87 -21.80 4.54
N LYS A 88 7.64 -20.84 4.92
CA LYS A 88 9.06 -21.05 5.20
C LYS A 88 9.33 -21.73 6.51
N ARG A 89 8.31 -21.95 7.28
CA ARG A 89 8.42 -22.61 8.58
C ARG A 89 8.37 -24.09 8.42
#